data_b93e5d9c19df5a0e860ca1899d982a74
#
_entry.id   b93e5d9c19df5a0e860ca1899d982a74
#
_cell.length_a   1.000
_cell.length_b   1.000
_cell.length_c   1.000
_cell.angle_alpha   90.00
_cell.angle_beta   90.00
_cell.angle_gamma   90.00
#
_symmetry.space_group_name_H-M   'P 1'
#
loop_
_entity.id
_entity.type
_entity.pdbx_description
1 polymer ?
#
loop_
_entity_poly.entity_id
_entity_poly.type
_entity_poly.pdbx_seq_one_letter_code
_entity_poly.pdbx_strand_id
1 'polypeptide(L)'
;MATVRIDLHVHSNASDSTDDPAEVMRRAAAAGLDVVALTDHDTQAGLAGARAALPDGLTLIPGMELSCQLDLPPSGGRPPQAPATRSVHLLAYLFDEDDPALRAETAQIRDDRTYRARAMVDRMRDLGADVTWEQVAAIAGDAVVGRPHLARALAAAGAVATPADAFTADWIADGGRAFVDRYAPGLARAVGLVRAAGGVPVLAHPRSPGYEIPDEVIVALADAGLGGIEVFHFDHDESQRARLAQLARSLNLIMTGGSDDHGSYHPGGPPPGPAGGDRGLGSETTPPEQYARLLALAAAARAS
;
A
#
# COMPACT_ATOMS: atom_id res chain seq x y z
N MET A 1 0.92 -26.11 19.94
CA MET A 1 -0.21 -25.29 19.45
C MET A 1 0.19 -24.78 18.09
N ALA A 2 -0.68 -24.82 17.10
CA ALA A 2 -0.39 -24.21 15.81
C ALA A 2 -0.17 -22.71 16.01
N THR A 3 0.84 -22.14 15.37
CA THR A 3 1.11 -20.70 15.45
C THR A 3 0.06 -19.98 14.60
N VAL A 4 -0.64 -18.99 15.16
CA VAL A 4 -1.60 -18.15 14.46
C VAL A 4 -0.88 -17.42 13.33
N ARG A 5 -1.38 -17.55 12.09
CA ARG A 5 -0.81 -16.91 10.90
C ARG A 5 -1.61 -15.68 10.52
N ILE A 6 -0.94 -14.54 10.41
CA ILE A 6 -1.56 -13.23 10.33
C ILE A 6 -0.91 -12.42 9.21
N ASP A 7 -1.66 -12.10 8.16
CA ASP A 7 -1.23 -11.26 7.06
C ASP A 7 -2.01 -9.92 7.10
N LEU A 8 -1.30 -8.83 7.37
CA LEU A 8 -1.94 -7.54 7.57
C LEU A 8 -1.79 -6.57 6.37
N HIS A 9 -1.35 -7.05 5.21
CA HIS A 9 -1.21 -6.20 4.03
C HIS A 9 -1.56 -6.99 2.76
N VAL A 10 -2.81 -6.83 2.29
CA VAL A 10 -3.34 -7.56 1.13
C VAL A 10 -4.29 -6.67 0.34
N HIS A 11 -4.23 -6.76 -0.99
CA HIS A 11 -5.05 -5.97 -1.90
C HIS A 11 -6.08 -6.80 -2.65
N SER A 12 -7.17 -6.14 -3.07
CA SER A 12 -8.18 -6.69 -3.98
C SER A 12 -8.30 -5.84 -5.25
N ASN A 13 -9.16 -6.26 -6.15
CA ASN A 13 -9.49 -5.47 -7.34
C ASN A 13 -10.38 -4.25 -7.07
N ALA A 14 -10.67 -3.94 -5.81
CA ALA A 14 -11.21 -2.63 -5.44
C ALA A 14 -10.14 -1.53 -5.57
N SER A 15 -8.86 -1.90 -5.57
CA SER A 15 -7.73 -1.04 -5.94
C SER A 15 -7.00 -1.58 -7.18
N ASP A 16 -5.93 -2.31 -7.05
CA ASP A 16 -5.03 -2.66 -8.16
C ASP A 16 -4.59 -4.14 -8.20
N SER A 17 -5.15 -4.98 -7.34
CA SER A 17 -5.02 -6.44 -7.46
C SER A 17 -5.84 -7.00 -8.62
N THR A 18 -5.63 -8.26 -8.97
CA THR A 18 -6.42 -9.01 -9.96
C THR A 18 -7.60 -9.75 -9.36
N ASP A 19 -7.57 -10.00 -8.06
CA ASP A 19 -8.53 -10.83 -7.37
C ASP A 19 -9.64 -10.00 -6.75
N ASP A 20 -10.88 -10.42 -6.90
CA ASP A 20 -11.97 -9.79 -6.18
C ASP A 20 -11.89 -10.07 -4.66
N PRO A 21 -12.55 -9.26 -3.81
CA PRO A 21 -12.45 -9.43 -2.37
C PRO A 21 -12.86 -10.83 -1.87
N ALA A 22 -13.80 -11.50 -2.55
CA ALA A 22 -14.24 -12.84 -2.20
C ALA A 22 -13.17 -13.89 -2.54
N GLU A 23 -12.46 -13.72 -3.68
CA GLU A 23 -11.32 -14.58 -4.05
C GLU A 23 -10.16 -14.40 -3.06
N VAL A 24 -9.84 -13.14 -2.67
CA VAL A 24 -8.84 -12.86 -1.65
C VAL A 24 -9.13 -13.63 -0.36
N MET A 25 -10.38 -13.59 0.14
CA MET A 25 -10.76 -14.33 1.37
C MET A 25 -10.61 -15.84 1.20
N ARG A 26 -11.02 -16.39 0.05
CA ARG A 26 -10.85 -17.84 -0.23
C ARG A 26 -9.38 -18.26 -0.30
N ARG A 27 -8.55 -17.45 -0.96
CA ARG A 27 -7.09 -17.69 -1.05
C ARG A 27 -6.41 -17.55 0.30
N ALA A 28 -6.80 -16.58 1.12
CA ALA A 28 -6.28 -16.41 2.48
C ALA A 28 -6.54 -17.65 3.35
N ALA A 29 -7.77 -18.17 3.33
CA ALA A 29 -8.11 -19.40 4.04
C ALA A 29 -7.34 -20.62 3.47
N ALA A 30 -7.24 -20.74 2.15
CA ALA A 30 -6.49 -21.81 1.50
C ALA A 30 -4.97 -21.77 1.81
N ALA A 31 -4.41 -20.56 2.00
CA ALA A 31 -3.04 -20.35 2.46
C ALA A 31 -2.84 -20.67 3.96
N GLY A 32 -3.92 -21.01 4.69
CA GLY A 32 -3.88 -21.34 6.10
C GLY A 32 -3.65 -20.12 6.99
N LEU A 33 -4.16 -18.95 6.58
CA LEU A 33 -4.20 -17.76 7.43
C LEU A 33 -5.36 -17.84 8.42
N ASP A 34 -5.13 -17.38 9.64
CA ASP A 34 -6.16 -17.21 10.66
C ASP A 34 -6.69 -15.78 10.68
N VAL A 35 -5.86 -14.82 10.26
CA VAL A 35 -6.20 -13.39 10.20
C VAL A 35 -5.65 -12.78 8.91
N VAL A 36 -6.47 -11.97 8.24
CA VAL A 36 -6.07 -11.18 7.08
C VAL A 36 -6.61 -9.76 7.20
N ALA A 37 -5.81 -8.76 6.84
CA ALA A 37 -6.32 -7.41 6.64
C ALA A 37 -6.46 -7.13 5.15
N LEU A 38 -7.64 -6.63 4.73
CA LEU A 38 -7.80 -6.08 3.39
C LEU A 38 -7.46 -4.59 3.43
N THR A 39 -6.44 -4.19 2.66
CA THR A 39 -5.81 -2.86 2.75
C THR A 39 -5.75 -2.16 1.40
N ASP A 40 -6.81 -2.24 0.61
CA ASP A 40 -6.91 -1.61 -0.71
C ASP A 40 -6.47 -0.14 -0.71
N HIS A 41 -5.79 0.28 -1.76
CA HIS A 41 -5.29 1.66 -1.90
C HIS A 41 -6.41 2.71 -1.91
N ASP A 42 -6.39 3.60 -0.94
CA ASP A 42 -7.26 4.79 -0.81
C ASP A 42 -8.76 4.48 -0.85
N THR A 43 -9.16 3.25 -0.57
CA THR A 43 -10.57 2.81 -0.60
C THR A 43 -10.85 1.70 0.41
N GLN A 44 -12.08 1.65 0.86
CA GLN A 44 -12.64 0.57 1.68
C GLN A 44 -13.74 -0.21 0.91
N ALA A 45 -13.86 0.01 -0.40
CA ALA A 45 -14.94 -0.55 -1.21
C ALA A 45 -14.93 -2.10 -1.21
N GLY A 46 -13.75 -2.72 -1.09
CA GLY A 46 -13.60 -4.19 -1.01
C GLY A 46 -14.12 -4.82 0.27
N LEU A 47 -14.20 -4.07 1.39
CA LEU A 47 -14.51 -4.64 2.70
C LEU A 47 -15.89 -5.32 2.78
N ALA A 48 -16.91 -4.75 2.14
CA ALA A 48 -18.25 -5.35 2.14
C ALA A 48 -18.27 -6.71 1.44
N GLY A 49 -17.63 -6.82 0.28
CA GLY A 49 -17.48 -8.08 -0.46
C GLY A 49 -16.66 -9.12 0.31
N ALA A 50 -15.56 -8.69 0.94
CA ALA A 50 -14.73 -9.54 1.78
C ALA A 50 -15.51 -10.11 2.99
N ARG A 51 -16.31 -9.26 3.68
CA ARG A 51 -17.16 -9.70 4.80
C ARG A 51 -18.21 -10.70 4.37
N ALA A 52 -18.84 -10.47 3.22
CA ALA A 52 -19.89 -11.36 2.70
C ALA A 52 -19.36 -12.74 2.31
N ALA A 53 -18.07 -12.84 1.96
CA ALA A 53 -17.42 -14.08 1.52
C ALA A 53 -16.44 -14.65 2.56
N LEU A 54 -16.45 -14.15 3.80
CA LEU A 54 -15.50 -14.54 4.84
C LEU A 54 -15.67 -16.01 5.22
N PRO A 55 -14.67 -16.89 5.01
CA PRO A 55 -14.73 -18.29 5.41
C PRO A 55 -14.73 -18.45 6.93
N ASP A 56 -15.35 -19.55 7.39
CA ASP A 56 -15.29 -19.93 8.79
C ASP A 56 -13.85 -20.10 9.27
N GLY A 57 -13.54 -19.55 10.43
CA GLY A 57 -12.20 -19.61 11.04
C GLY A 57 -11.22 -18.55 10.58
N LEU A 58 -11.51 -17.80 9.51
CA LEU A 58 -10.70 -16.64 9.10
C LEU A 58 -11.25 -15.35 9.73
N THR A 59 -10.37 -14.52 10.27
CA THR A 59 -10.72 -13.19 10.78
C THR A 59 -10.31 -12.12 9.78
N LEU A 60 -11.25 -11.25 9.37
CA LEU A 60 -10.97 -10.08 8.54
C LEU A 60 -10.75 -8.85 9.42
N ILE A 61 -9.62 -8.18 9.23
CA ILE A 61 -9.33 -6.86 9.79
C ILE A 61 -9.65 -5.80 8.72
N PRO A 62 -10.57 -4.87 8.99
CA PRO A 62 -10.77 -3.74 8.09
C PRO A 62 -9.53 -2.86 8.09
N GLY A 63 -9.01 -2.63 6.90
CA GLY A 63 -7.84 -1.83 6.67
C GLY A 63 -7.93 -0.98 5.41
N MET A 64 -6.93 -0.17 5.18
CA MET A 64 -6.72 0.62 3.97
C MET A 64 -5.26 1.03 3.90
N GLU A 65 -4.67 1.05 2.70
CA GLU A 65 -3.36 1.63 2.47
C GLU A 65 -3.50 3.02 1.87
N LEU A 66 -3.28 4.04 2.71
CA LEU A 66 -3.38 5.44 2.32
C LEU A 66 -2.15 5.88 1.54
N SER A 67 -2.37 6.47 0.38
CA SER A 67 -1.35 7.20 -0.35
C SER A 67 -0.99 8.49 0.36
N CYS A 68 0.30 8.68 0.63
CA CYS A 68 0.84 9.84 1.30
C CYS A 68 2.00 10.47 0.54
N GLN A 69 2.38 11.68 0.92
CA GLN A 69 3.60 12.34 0.48
C GLN A 69 4.53 12.58 1.66
N LEU A 70 5.81 12.38 1.42
CA LEU A 70 6.89 12.74 2.32
C LEU A 70 7.70 13.87 1.68
N ASP A 71 7.76 15.02 2.36
CA ASP A 71 8.64 16.11 1.98
C ASP A 71 10.10 15.69 2.18
N LEU A 72 10.88 15.79 1.14
CA LEU A 72 12.31 15.49 1.21
C LEU A 72 13.07 16.77 1.59
N PRO A 73 13.93 16.70 2.63
CA PRO A 73 14.74 17.85 2.98
C PRO A 73 15.60 18.26 1.78
N PRO A 74 15.89 19.56 1.63
CA PRO A 74 16.83 20.04 0.64
C PRO A 74 18.21 19.46 0.99
N SER A 75 18.55 18.34 0.37
CA SER A 75 19.86 17.69 0.56
C SER A 75 20.86 18.21 -0.46
N GLY A 76 22.05 18.58 0.01
CA GLY A 76 23.17 19.11 -0.80
C GLY A 76 23.77 18.12 -1.80
N GLY A 77 23.00 17.22 -2.38
CA GLY A 77 23.41 16.25 -3.39
C GLY A 77 22.28 15.80 -4.31
N ARG A 78 21.06 16.31 -4.11
CA ARG A 78 19.93 15.96 -4.97
C ARG A 78 20.03 16.70 -6.31
N PRO A 79 19.85 16.02 -7.47
CA PRO A 79 19.77 16.69 -8.76
C PRO A 79 18.68 17.79 -8.74
N PRO A 80 18.90 18.93 -9.40
CA PRO A 80 17.91 20.03 -9.43
C PRO A 80 16.51 19.63 -9.94
N GLN A 81 16.43 18.52 -10.69
CA GLN A 81 15.18 18.00 -11.27
C GLN A 81 14.51 16.90 -10.41
N ALA A 82 15.11 16.49 -9.29
CA ALA A 82 14.49 15.47 -8.42
C ALA A 82 13.25 16.04 -7.71
N PRO A 83 12.14 15.29 -7.60
CA PRO A 83 10.91 15.77 -6.96
C PRO A 83 11.19 16.17 -5.50
N ALA A 84 10.54 17.26 -5.06
CA ALA A 84 10.66 17.77 -3.70
C ALA A 84 9.92 16.87 -2.68
N THR A 85 9.00 16.05 -3.17
CA THR A 85 8.20 15.10 -2.38
C THR A 85 8.40 13.68 -2.90
N ARG A 86 8.13 12.71 -2.06
CA ARG A 86 8.12 11.29 -2.41
C ARG A 86 6.79 10.66 -2.04
N SER A 87 6.28 9.80 -2.92
CA SER A 87 5.12 8.96 -2.62
C SER A 87 5.52 7.90 -1.60
N VAL A 88 4.76 7.83 -0.52
CA VAL A 88 4.89 6.84 0.56
C VAL A 88 3.52 6.37 0.97
N HIS A 89 3.43 5.28 1.74
CA HIS A 89 2.16 4.70 2.12
C HIS A 89 2.02 4.58 3.64
N LEU A 90 0.77 4.64 4.09
CA LEU A 90 0.38 4.47 5.48
C LEU A 90 -0.76 3.47 5.57
N LEU A 91 -0.54 2.35 6.22
CA LEU A 91 -1.59 1.40 6.55
C LEU A 91 -2.46 1.97 7.67
N ALA A 92 -3.76 1.94 7.47
CA ALA A 92 -4.76 2.29 8.46
C ALA A 92 -5.54 1.04 8.83
N TYR A 93 -5.63 0.73 10.13
CA TYR A 93 -6.36 -0.43 10.62
C TYR A 93 -7.46 -0.06 11.59
N LEU A 94 -8.58 -0.77 11.52
CA LEU A 94 -9.64 -0.76 12.54
C LEU A 94 -10.24 0.64 12.79
N PHE A 95 -10.19 1.52 11.81
CA PHE A 95 -10.77 2.87 11.85
C PHE A 95 -12.30 2.82 11.72
N ASP A 96 -12.95 3.92 12.05
CA ASP A 96 -14.38 4.12 11.76
C ASP A 96 -14.54 4.32 10.24
N GLU A 97 -15.19 3.35 9.58
CA GLU A 97 -15.41 3.35 8.12
C GLU A 97 -16.31 4.51 7.67
N ASP A 98 -17.08 5.10 8.58
CA ASP A 98 -17.97 6.22 8.32
C ASP A 98 -17.40 7.58 8.74
N ASP A 99 -16.14 7.63 9.22
CA ASP A 99 -15.50 8.91 9.57
C ASP A 99 -15.50 9.89 8.38
N PRO A 100 -16.14 11.06 8.52
CA PRO A 100 -16.34 11.97 7.41
C PRO A 100 -15.05 12.61 6.92
N ALA A 101 -14.06 12.84 7.79
CA ALA A 101 -12.79 13.48 7.41
C ALA A 101 -11.90 12.50 6.62
N LEU A 102 -11.83 11.24 7.08
CA LEU A 102 -11.08 10.21 6.38
C LEU A 102 -11.71 9.89 5.02
N ARG A 103 -13.06 9.81 4.95
CA ARG A 103 -13.79 9.62 3.68
C ARG A 103 -13.59 10.77 2.70
N ALA A 104 -13.60 12.02 3.18
CA ALA A 104 -13.37 13.18 2.33
C ALA A 104 -11.93 13.18 1.78
N GLU A 105 -10.94 12.88 2.62
CA GLU A 105 -9.53 12.80 2.18
C GLU A 105 -9.32 11.71 1.14
N THR A 106 -9.84 10.50 1.37
CA THR A 106 -9.71 9.40 0.41
C THR A 106 -10.46 9.66 -0.89
N ALA A 107 -11.61 10.34 -0.84
CA ALA A 107 -12.32 10.78 -2.04
C ALA A 107 -11.46 11.75 -2.86
N GLN A 108 -10.85 12.74 -2.22
CA GLN A 108 -9.96 13.71 -2.89
C GLN A 108 -8.75 13.00 -3.53
N ILE A 109 -8.13 12.04 -2.84
CA ILE A 109 -7.02 11.25 -3.40
C ILE A 109 -7.47 10.47 -4.66
N ARG A 110 -8.63 9.81 -4.62
CA ARG A 110 -9.17 9.05 -5.75
C ARG A 110 -9.50 9.93 -6.95
N ASP A 111 -10.10 11.09 -6.72
CA ASP A 111 -10.41 12.05 -7.78
C ASP A 111 -9.12 12.54 -8.46
N ASP A 112 -8.10 12.86 -7.69
CA ASP A 112 -6.80 13.28 -8.21
C ASP A 112 -6.06 12.14 -8.92
N ARG A 113 -6.16 10.89 -8.45
CA ARG A 113 -5.63 9.71 -9.15
C ARG A 113 -6.22 9.60 -10.56
N THR A 114 -7.53 9.82 -10.70
CA THR A 114 -8.21 9.78 -12.00
C THR A 114 -7.72 10.91 -12.90
N TYR A 115 -7.64 12.14 -12.40
CA TYR A 115 -7.11 13.29 -13.13
C TYR A 115 -5.65 13.04 -13.57
N ARG A 116 -4.81 12.62 -12.66
CA ARG A 116 -3.41 12.26 -12.90
C ARG A 116 -3.28 11.19 -13.98
N ALA A 117 -4.05 10.10 -13.89
CA ALA A 117 -3.97 9.00 -14.84
C ALA A 117 -4.31 9.45 -16.26
N ARG A 118 -5.31 10.34 -16.44
CA ARG A 118 -5.62 10.96 -17.75
C ARG A 118 -4.44 11.76 -18.27
N ALA A 119 -3.85 12.63 -17.44
CA ALA A 119 -2.68 13.41 -17.83
C ALA A 119 -1.46 12.54 -18.17
N MET A 120 -1.29 11.40 -17.48
CA MET A 120 -0.24 10.43 -17.82
C MET A 120 -0.52 9.73 -19.16
N VAL A 121 -1.77 9.38 -19.46
CA VAL A 121 -2.16 8.84 -20.78
C VAL A 121 -1.80 9.83 -21.90
N ASP A 122 -2.09 11.13 -21.71
CA ASP A 122 -1.73 12.14 -22.71
C ASP A 122 -0.20 12.17 -22.93
N ARG A 123 0.61 12.15 -21.87
CA ARG A 123 2.08 12.08 -21.97
C ARG A 123 2.57 10.79 -22.64
N MET A 124 1.95 9.63 -22.34
CA MET A 124 2.29 8.36 -23.00
C MET A 124 2.05 8.44 -24.50
N ARG A 125 0.95 9.06 -24.94
CA ARG A 125 0.63 9.28 -26.34
C ARG A 125 1.63 10.21 -27.00
N ASP A 126 2.05 11.29 -26.33
CA ASP A 126 3.09 12.20 -26.82
C ASP A 126 4.44 11.49 -26.99
N LEU A 127 4.67 10.42 -26.22
CA LEU A 127 5.84 9.54 -26.32
C LEU A 127 5.68 8.44 -27.39
N GLY A 128 4.54 8.40 -28.08
CA GLY A 128 4.28 7.48 -29.20
C GLY A 128 3.57 6.17 -28.81
N ALA A 129 3.10 6.01 -27.55
CA ALA A 129 2.30 4.85 -27.18
C ALA A 129 0.86 4.99 -27.66
N ASP A 130 0.30 3.91 -28.24
CA ASP A 130 -1.11 3.85 -28.66
C ASP A 130 -2.00 3.43 -27.48
N VAL A 131 -2.09 4.31 -26.46
CA VAL A 131 -2.87 4.11 -25.24
C VAL A 131 -3.93 5.19 -25.14
N THR A 132 -5.17 4.81 -24.81
CA THR A 132 -6.28 5.74 -24.56
C THR A 132 -6.78 5.64 -23.13
N TRP A 133 -7.46 6.70 -22.67
CA TRP A 133 -8.12 6.69 -21.35
C TRP A 133 -9.16 5.57 -21.25
N GLU A 134 -9.90 5.31 -22.32
CA GLU A 134 -10.94 4.28 -22.37
C GLU A 134 -10.35 2.88 -22.14
N GLN A 135 -9.15 2.62 -22.68
CA GLN A 135 -8.43 1.36 -22.45
C GLN A 135 -8.00 1.24 -20.98
N VAL A 136 -7.44 2.31 -20.39
CA VAL A 136 -7.06 2.32 -18.98
C VAL A 136 -8.28 2.16 -18.08
N ALA A 137 -9.38 2.88 -18.37
CA ALA A 137 -10.63 2.78 -17.64
C ALA A 137 -11.24 1.37 -17.73
N ALA A 138 -11.20 0.73 -18.89
CA ALA A 138 -11.66 -0.64 -19.07
C ALA A 138 -10.83 -1.66 -18.28
N ILE A 139 -9.51 -1.43 -18.15
CA ILE A 139 -8.62 -2.26 -17.32
C ILE A 139 -8.90 -2.05 -15.83
N ALA A 140 -9.18 -0.82 -15.42
CA ALA A 140 -9.45 -0.49 -14.02
C ALA A 140 -10.86 -0.90 -13.58
N GLY A 141 -11.85 -0.87 -14.50
CA GLY A 141 -13.24 -1.09 -14.12
C GLY A 141 -13.72 -0.06 -13.10
N ASP A 142 -14.28 -0.53 -11.99
CA ASP A 142 -14.74 0.30 -10.86
C ASP A 142 -13.62 0.54 -9.81
N ALA A 143 -12.42 0.03 -10.06
CA ALA A 143 -11.29 0.14 -9.12
C ALA A 143 -10.72 1.57 -9.05
N VAL A 144 -10.00 1.82 -7.96
CA VAL A 144 -9.17 3.02 -7.83
C VAL A 144 -8.03 2.99 -8.84
N VAL A 145 -8.01 3.94 -9.78
CA VAL A 145 -7.00 3.96 -10.83
C VAL A 145 -5.61 4.23 -10.27
N GLY A 146 -4.66 3.34 -10.60
CA GLY A 146 -3.25 3.43 -10.22
C GLY A 146 -2.30 3.23 -11.38
N ARG A 147 -1.00 3.43 -11.15
CA ARG A 147 0.05 3.16 -12.14
C ARG A 147 0.06 1.72 -12.67
N PRO A 148 -0.31 0.69 -11.89
CA PRO A 148 -0.44 -0.66 -12.41
C PRO A 148 -1.42 -0.79 -13.58
N HIS A 149 -2.53 -0.04 -13.57
CA HIS A 149 -3.49 -0.03 -14.67
C HIS A 149 -2.91 0.59 -15.95
N LEU A 150 -2.14 1.70 -15.79
CA LEU A 150 -1.40 2.34 -16.89
C LEU A 150 -0.32 1.42 -17.45
N ALA A 151 0.40 0.70 -16.60
CA ALA A 151 1.41 -0.27 -16.98
C ALA A 151 0.81 -1.41 -17.82
N ARG A 152 -0.35 -1.94 -17.40
CA ARG A 152 -1.10 -2.94 -18.17
C ARG A 152 -1.55 -2.41 -19.53
N ALA A 153 -2.00 -1.16 -19.59
CA ALA A 153 -2.39 -0.54 -20.85
C ALA A 153 -1.20 -0.37 -21.81
N LEU A 154 -0.02 0.06 -21.29
CA LEU A 154 1.22 0.15 -22.08
C LEU A 154 1.65 -1.21 -22.64
N ALA A 155 1.58 -2.27 -21.85
CA ALA A 155 1.90 -3.61 -22.28
C ALA A 155 0.89 -4.14 -23.30
N ALA A 156 -0.41 -3.90 -23.11
CA ALA A 156 -1.45 -4.28 -24.07
C ALA A 156 -1.31 -3.55 -25.41
N ALA A 157 -0.83 -2.30 -25.40
CA ALA A 157 -0.52 -1.53 -26.59
C ALA A 157 0.81 -1.92 -27.25
N GLY A 158 1.59 -2.85 -26.66
CA GLY A 158 2.89 -3.27 -27.16
C GLY A 158 4.00 -2.22 -27.03
N ALA A 159 3.77 -1.16 -26.24
CA ALA A 159 4.77 -0.13 -25.98
C ALA A 159 5.88 -0.62 -25.03
N VAL A 160 5.56 -1.60 -24.18
CA VAL A 160 6.50 -2.34 -23.32
C VAL A 160 6.21 -3.84 -23.42
N ALA A 161 7.19 -4.69 -23.09
CA ALA A 161 7.02 -6.14 -23.19
C ALA A 161 6.13 -6.69 -22.05
N THR A 162 6.31 -6.18 -20.85
CA THR A 162 5.53 -6.55 -19.67
C THR A 162 5.10 -5.29 -18.90
N PRO A 163 4.06 -5.36 -18.04
CA PRO A 163 3.69 -4.23 -17.19
C PRO A 163 4.84 -3.73 -16.29
N ALA A 164 5.74 -4.61 -15.85
CA ALA A 164 6.89 -4.24 -15.04
C ALA A 164 7.86 -3.31 -15.78
N ASP A 165 8.00 -3.49 -17.11
CA ASP A 165 8.88 -2.67 -17.96
C ASP A 165 8.38 -1.22 -18.12
N ALA A 166 7.14 -0.93 -17.72
CA ALA A 166 6.61 0.43 -17.70
C ALA A 166 7.18 1.28 -16.55
N PHE A 167 7.66 0.66 -15.45
CA PHE A 167 8.18 1.37 -14.28
C PHE A 167 9.64 1.79 -14.46
N THR A 168 9.91 2.53 -15.54
CA THR A 168 11.24 3.04 -15.91
C THR A 168 11.20 4.56 -16.08
N ALA A 169 12.39 5.18 -16.16
CA ALA A 169 12.53 6.62 -16.42
C ALA A 169 11.94 7.04 -17.78
N ASP A 170 11.87 6.12 -18.74
CA ASP A 170 11.27 6.40 -20.06
C ASP A 170 9.75 6.48 -20.01
N TRP A 171 9.11 5.86 -19.00
CA TRP A 171 7.66 5.77 -18.87
C TRP A 171 7.16 6.35 -17.54
N ILE A 172 6.67 5.51 -16.63
CA ILE A 172 5.83 5.90 -15.49
C ILE A 172 6.51 5.74 -14.11
N ALA A 173 7.82 5.47 -14.05
CA ALA A 173 8.56 5.55 -12.78
C ALA A 173 8.49 6.97 -12.20
N ASP A 174 8.80 7.13 -10.92
CA ASP A 174 8.85 8.43 -10.27
C ASP A 174 9.85 9.35 -11.00
N GLY A 175 9.37 10.50 -11.46
CA GLY A 175 10.14 11.41 -12.32
C GLY A 175 10.34 10.95 -13.77
N GLY A 176 9.72 9.85 -14.19
CA GLY A 176 9.75 9.38 -15.57
C GLY A 176 9.05 10.33 -16.55
N ARG A 177 9.28 10.12 -17.85
CA ARG A 177 8.80 11.03 -18.92
C ARG A 177 7.28 11.16 -18.97
N ALA A 178 6.54 10.09 -18.68
CA ALA A 178 5.09 10.10 -18.60
C ALA A 178 4.56 10.32 -17.17
N PHE A 179 5.43 10.46 -16.18
CA PHE A 179 5.04 10.65 -14.78
C PHE A 179 4.39 12.03 -14.56
N VAL A 180 3.28 12.03 -13.83
CA VAL A 180 2.61 13.23 -13.32
C VAL A 180 2.51 13.11 -11.81
N ASP A 181 2.84 14.17 -11.09
CA ASP A 181 2.64 14.23 -9.65
C ASP A 181 1.14 14.15 -9.31
N ARG A 182 0.82 13.66 -8.11
CA ARG A 182 -0.55 13.57 -7.62
C ARG A 182 -0.69 14.27 -6.27
N TYR A 183 -1.91 14.66 -5.97
CA TYR A 183 -2.27 15.01 -4.60
C TYR A 183 -2.21 13.76 -3.72
N ALA A 184 -1.61 13.91 -2.57
CA ALA A 184 -1.76 13.02 -1.42
C ALA A 184 -1.46 13.84 -0.15
N PRO A 185 -2.06 13.50 1.00
CA PRO A 185 -1.78 14.21 2.24
C PRO A 185 -0.33 13.98 2.67
N GLY A 186 0.25 14.95 3.35
CA GLY A 186 1.52 14.75 4.06
C GLY A 186 1.37 13.65 5.11
N LEU A 187 2.42 12.85 5.30
CA LEU A 187 2.38 11.64 6.12
C LEU A 187 1.91 11.89 7.57
N ALA A 188 2.38 12.98 8.21
CA ALA A 188 1.94 13.35 9.56
C ALA A 188 0.44 13.70 9.62
N ARG A 189 -0.11 14.36 8.57
CA ARG A 189 -1.54 14.63 8.45
C ARG A 189 -2.34 13.33 8.35
N ALA A 190 -1.88 12.37 7.53
CA ALA A 190 -2.52 11.08 7.37
C ALA A 190 -2.55 10.29 8.69
N VAL A 191 -1.45 10.28 9.46
CA VAL A 191 -1.41 9.73 10.82
C VAL A 191 -2.49 10.34 11.70
N GLY A 192 -2.63 11.67 11.68
CA GLY A 192 -3.66 12.39 12.44
C GLY A 192 -5.09 12.00 12.04
N LEU A 193 -5.36 11.89 10.73
CA LEU A 193 -6.68 11.49 10.20
C LEU A 193 -7.06 10.08 10.62
N VAL A 194 -6.16 9.10 10.49
CA VAL A 194 -6.41 7.70 10.90
C VAL A 194 -6.69 7.62 12.39
N ARG A 195 -5.93 8.34 13.21
CA ARG A 195 -6.15 8.39 14.67
C ARG A 195 -7.48 9.04 15.04
N ALA A 196 -7.83 10.15 14.40
CA ALA A 196 -9.10 10.84 14.63
C ALA A 196 -10.30 9.94 14.28
N ALA A 197 -10.15 9.07 13.28
CA ALA A 197 -11.11 8.03 12.94
C ALA A 197 -11.07 6.80 13.89
N GLY A 198 -10.35 6.86 15.01
CA GLY A 198 -10.24 5.76 15.98
C GLY A 198 -9.42 4.57 15.49
N GLY A 199 -8.68 4.73 14.40
CA GLY A 199 -7.83 3.70 13.80
C GLY A 199 -6.39 3.71 14.30
N VAL A 200 -5.63 2.71 13.88
CA VAL A 200 -4.20 2.57 14.17
C VAL A 200 -3.40 2.80 12.87
N PRO A 201 -2.64 3.92 12.78
CA PRO A 201 -1.77 4.18 11.63
C PRO A 201 -0.46 3.40 11.75
N VAL A 202 -0.07 2.72 10.68
CA VAL A 202 1.19 1.95 10.59
C VAL A 202 1.93 2.34 9.32
N LEU A 203 3.21 2.67 9.43
CA LEU A 203 4.03 3.05 8.28
C LEU A 203 4.30 1.82 7.40
N ALA A 204 3.84 1.85 6.15
CA ALA A 204 3.97 0.76 5.20
C ALA A 204 5.41 0.70 4.64
N HIS A 205 5.95 -0.49 4.50
CA HIS A 205 7.22 -0.86 3.83
C HIS A 205 8.28 0.27 3.72
N PRO A 206 8.78 0.85 4.83
CA PRO A 206 9.58 2.08 4.82
C PRO A 206 11.00 1.95 4.22
N ARG A 207 11.39 0.75 3.80
CA ARG A 207 12.70 0.45 3.17
C ARG A 207 12.56 -0.20 1.80
N SER A 208 11.48 0.11 1.07
CA SER A 208 11.28 -0.43 -0.29
C SER A 208 12.42 -0.02 -1.25
N PRO A 209 12.70 -0.84 -2.26
CA PRO A 209 13.72 -0.53 -3.26
C PRO A 209 13.54 0.85 -3.89
N GLY A 210 14.63 1.61 -3.94
CA GLY A 210 14.64 2.96 -4.51
C GLY A 210 14.31 4.07 -3.53
N TYR A 211 13.84 3.77 -2.30
CA TYR A 211 13.74 4.77 -1.24
C TYR A 211 13.84 4.17 0.17
N GLU A 212 14.40 4.97 1.07
CA GLU A 212 14.35 4.72 2.51
C GLU A 212 13.75 5.93 3.20
N ILE A 213 12.77 5.72 4.07
CA ILE A 213 12.28 6.77 4.96
C ILE A 213 13.30 6.92 6.09
N PRO A 214 13.89 8.11 6.31
CA PRO A 214 14.88 8.33 7.35
C PRO A 214 14.35 8.01 8.76
N ASP A 215 15.21 7.47 9.63
CA ASP A 215 14.83 7.11 11.00
C ASP A 215 14.28 8.32 11.78
N GLU A 216 14.84 9.52 11.56
CA GLU A 216 14.36 10.77 12.17
C GLU A 216 12.92 11.15 11.75
N VAL A 217 12.51 10.80 10.55
CA VAL A 217 11.12 10.98 10.10
C VAL A 217 10.20 10.02 10.86
N ILE A 218 10.61 8.77 11.04
CA ILE A 218 9.84 7.78 11.79
C ILE A 218 9.71 8.20 13.25
N VAL A 219 10.76 8.76 13.85
CA VAL A 219 10.71 9.33 15.21
C VAL A 219 9.69 10.47 15.28
N ALA A 220 9.73 11.41 14.34
CA ALA A 220 8.77 12.51 14.30
C ALA A 220 7.32 12.03 14.11
N LEU A 221 7.11 10.96 13.33
CA LEU A 221 5.79 10.35 13.16
C LEU A 221 5.32 9.63 14.44
N ALA A 222 6.22 9.00 15.20
CA ALA A 222 5.88 8.42 16.49
C ALA A 222 5.39 9.49 17.47
N ASP A 223 6.05 10.65 17.52
CA ASP A 223 5.60 11.81 18.30
C ASP A 223 4.24 12.35 17.82
N ALA A 224 3.95 12.26 16.52
CA ALA A 224 2.64 12.61 15.94
C ALA A 224 1.56 11.54 16.17
N GLY A 225 1.93 10.37 16.71
CA GLY A 225 1.02 9.30 17.11
C GLY A 225 0.95 8.13 16.12
N LEU A 226 2.00 7.89 15.32
CA LEU A 226 2.15 6.63 14.59
C LEU A 226 2.04 5.46 15.55
N GLY A 227 1.25 4.44 15.23
CA GLY A 227 1.03 3.25 16.04
C GLY A 227 2.05 2.14 15.78
N GLY A 228 2.58 2.06 14.56
CA GLY A 228 3.47 0.97 14.19
C GLY A 228 4.28 1.18 12.92
N ILE A 229 5.11 0.19 12.62
CA ILE A 229 5.93 0.09 11.42
C ILE A 229 5.73 -1.30 10.82
N GLU A 230 5.55 -1.39 9.52
CA GLU A 230 5.64 -2.66 8.82
C GLU A 230 7.11 -3.06 8.70
N VAL A 231 7.47 -4.09 9.46
CA VAL A 231 8.85 -4.60 9.56
C VAL A 231 9.04 -5.81 8.64
N PHE A 232 8.03 -6.70 8.63
CA PHE A 232 8.09 -7.96 7.89
C PHE A 232 7.41 -7.76 6.52
N HIS A 233 8.20 -7.33 5.55
CA HIS A 233 7.79 -7.12 4.16
C HIS A 233 8.85 -7.72 3.24
N PHE A 234 8.46 -8.24 2.08
CA PHE A 234 9.38 -8.90 1.15
C PHE A 234 10.48 -7.97 0.60
N ASP A 235 10.23 -6.67 0.56
CA ASP A 235 11.22 -5.69 0.12
C ASP A 235 12.34 -5.43 1.14
N HIS A 236 12.14 -5.84 2.39
CA HIS A 236 13.10 -5.63 3.46
C HIS A 236 14.04 -6.82 3.61
N ASP A 237 15.33 -6.58 3.47
CA ASP A 237 16.34 -7.57 3.80
C ASP A 237 16.45 -7.77 5.34
N GLU A 238 17.21 -8.80 5.76
CA GLU A 238 17.36 -9.14 7.18
C GLU A 238 17.93 -7.96 8.01
N SER A 239 18.88 -7.20 7.46
CA SER A 239 19.50 -6.07 8.16
C SER A 239 18.51 -4.91 8.32
N GLN A 240 17.71 -4.64 7.30
CA GLN A 240 16.65 -3.63 7.33
C GLN A 240 15.56 -4.01 8.32
N ARG A 241 15.11 -5.27 8.33
CA ARG A 241 14.17 -5.81 9.34
C ARG A 241 14.71 -5.65 10.76
N ALA A 242 15.97 -6.01 10.99
CA ALA A 242 16.61 -5.87 12.31
C ALA A 242 16.65 -4.41 12.78
N ARG A 243 17.03 -3.46 11.91
CA ARG A 243 17.05 -2.02 12.21
C ARG A 243 15.66 -1.48 12.49
N LEU A 244 14.67 -1.79 11.64
CA LEU A 244 13.28 -1.36 11.83
C LEU A 244 12.70 -1.92 13.12
N ALA A 245 12.96 -3.20 13.44
CA ALA A 245 12.51 -3.81 14.69
C ALA A 245 13.18 -3.17 15.92
N GLN A 246 14.46 -2.78 15.83
CA GLN A 246 15.13 -2.05 16.91
C GLN A 246 14.51 -0.66 17.12
N LEU A 247 14.26 0.07 16.02
CA LEU A 247 13.62 1.39 16.05
C LEU A 247 12.21 1.31 16.60
N ALA A 248 11.39 0.34 16.14
CA ALA A 248 10.03 0.14 16.63
C ALA A 248 10.00 -0.12 18.15
N ARG A 249 10.92 -0.96 18.65
CA ARG A 249 11.02 -1.21 20.10
C ARG A 249 11.40 0.03 20.89
N SER A 250 12.37 0.84 20.40
CA SER A 250 12.82 2.07 21.08
C SER A 250 11.72 3.13 21.17
N LEU A 251 10.80 3.14 20.19
CA LEU A 251 9.66 4.07 20.09
C LEU A 251 8.35 3.47 20.64
N ASN A 252 8.38 2.26 21.18
CA ASN A 252 7.19 1.51 21.62
C ASN A 252 6.12 1.33 20.52
N LEU A 253 6.52 1.31 19.24
CA LEU A 253 5.66 1.04 18.09
C LEU A 253 5.39 -0.46 17.94
N ILE A 254 4.22 -0.84 17.39
CA ILE A 254 3.98 -2.22 16.96
C ILE A 254 4.78 -2.55 15.70
N MET A 255 5.06 -3.83 15.50
CA MET A 255 5.74 -4.36 14.32
C MET A 255 4.77 -5.23 13.55
N THR A 256 4.32 -4.78 12.38
CA THR A 256 3.45 -5.57 11.51
C THR A 256 4.23 -6.24 10.39
N GLY A 257 3.56 -7.09 9.66
CA GLY A 257 4.01 -7.67 8.42
C GLY A 257 2.84 -8.14 7.58
N GLY A 258 3.04 -8.17 6.28
CA GLY A 258 2.09 -8.62 5.31
C GLY A 258 2.74 -8.93 3.96
N SER A 259 2.05 -9.69 3.15
CA SER A 259 2.55 -10.15 1.85
C SER A 259 2.53 -9.08 0.77
N ASP A 260 1.72 -8.04 0.96
CA ASP A 260 1.42 -7.05 -0.08
C ASP A 260 0.95 -7.73 -1.39
N ASP A 261 0.11 -8.79 -1.22
CA ASP A 261 -0.35 -9.62 -2.33
C ASP A 261 -1.32 -8.84 -3.22
N HIS A 262 -1.03 -8.82 -4.53
CA HIS A 262 -1.85 -8.21 -5.57
C HIS A 262 -2.40 -9.26 -6.55
N GLY A 263 -2.59 -10.50 -6.08
CA GLY A 263 -3.12 -11.60 -6.87
C GLY A 263 -2.16 -12.08 -7.96
N SER A 264 -2.72 -12.48 -9.10
CA SER A 264 -1.95 -12.97 -10.25
C SER A 264 -1.44 -11.83 -11.16
N TYR A 265 -1.29 -10.61 -10.64
CA TYR A 265 -0.81 -9.45 -11.40
C TYR A 265 0.55 -9.69 -12.09
N HIS A 266 1.34 -10.64 -11.61
CA HIS A 266 2.61 -11.02 -12.18
C HIS A 266 2.46 -12.33 -12.98
N PRO A 267 2.40 -12.30 -14.32
CA PRO A 267 2.54 -13.52 -15.12
C PRO A 267 3.87 -14.21 -14.79
N GLY A 268 3.80 -15.39 -14.20
CA GLY A 268 4.98 -16.10 -13.68
C GLY A 268 5.22 -15.93 -12.18
N GLY A 269 4.28 -15.27 -11.48
CA GLY A 269 4.42 -14.84 -10.09
C GLY A 269 5.29 -13.58 -9.96
N PRO A 270 5.21 -12.86 -8.86
CA PRO A 270 6.13 -11.78 -8.59
C PRO A 270 7.56 -12.33 -8.64
N PRO A 271 8.54 -11.55 -9.19
CA PRO A 271 9.93 -11.96 -9.07
C PRO A 271 10.21 -12.17 -7.57
N PRO A 272 10.98 -13.20 -7.20
CA PRO A 272 11.31 -13.42 -5.80
C PRO A 272 11.84 -12.13 -5.20
N GLY A 273 11.41 -11.83 -3.97
CA GLY A 273 11.93 -10.68 -3.21
C GLY A 273 13.45 -10.75 -3.14
N PRO A 274 14.14 -9.68 -2.67
CA PRO A 274 15.59 -9.66 -2.50
C PRO A 274 16.15 -10.87 -1.75
N ALA A 275 15.33 -11.49 -0.88
CA ALA A 275 15.64 -12.72 -0.15
C ALA A 275 15.24 -14.02 -0.87
N GLY A 276 14.70 -13.96 -2.11
CA GLY A 276 14.31 -15.16 -2.88
C GLY A 276 13.02 -15.84 -2.40
N GLY A 277 12.20 -15.18 -1.56
CA GLY A 277 10.97 -15.74 -0.98
C GLY A 277 9.76 -15.70 -1.92
N ASP A 278 8.74 -16.50 -1.61
CA ASP A 278 7.40 -16.42 -2.20
C ASP A 278 6.75 -15.09 -1.82
N ARG A 279 6.01 -14.49 -2.74
CA ARG A 279 5.29 -13.22 -2.54
C ARG A 279 3.77 -13.41 -2.43
N GLY A 280 3.28 -14.62 -2.32
CA GLY A 280 1.86 -14.91 -2.17
C GLY A 280 1.35 -14.65 -0.76
N LEU A 281 0.03 -14.72 -0.60
CA LEU A 281 -0.66 -14.57 0.69
C LEU A 281 0.01 -15.38 1.81
N GLY A 282 0.31 -14.71 2.91
CA GLY A 282 0.96 -15.30 4.07
C GLY A 282 2.46 -15.58 3.92
N SER A 283 3.11 -15.08 2.86
CA SER A 283 4.57 -15.16 2.71
C SER A 283 5.31 -14.34 3.75
N GLU A 284 4.71 -13.23 4.17
CA GLU A 284 5.14 -12.41 5.29
C GLU A 284 4.00 -12.31 6.30
N THR A 285 4.32 -12.35 7.59
CA THR A 285 3.30 -12.41 8.64
C THR A 285 3.63 -11.53 9.83
N THR A 286 2.57 -11.07 10.49
CA THR A 286 2.65 -10.33 11.75
C THR A 286 2.75 -11.30 12.93
N PRO A 287 3.71 -11.13 13.86
CA PRO A 287 3.76 -11.94 15.08
C PRO A 287 2.49 -11.80 15.93
N PRO A 288 1.96 -12.90 16.51
CA PRO A 288 0.69 -12.88 17.25
C PRO A 288 0.65 -11.87 18.40
N GLU A 289 1.76 -11.66 19.11
CA GLU A 289 1.86 -10.67 20.18
C GLU A 289 1.77 -9.22 19.66
N GLN A 290 2.23 -8.96 18.45
CA GLN A 290 2.10 -7.64 17.82
C GLN A 290 0.68 -7.40 17.34
N TYR A 291 0.01 -8.43 16.84
CA TYR A 291 -1.40 -8.37 16.51
C TYR A 291 -2.27 -8.09 17.75
N ALA A 292 -2.00 -8.74 18.86
CA ALA A 292 -2.69 -8.44 20.13
C ALA A 292 -2.49 -6.97 20.57
N ARG A 293 -1.29 -6.41 20.36
CA ARG A 293 -1.01 -4.99 20.61
C ARG A 293 -1.78 -4.07 19.65
N LEU A 294 -1.91 -4.44 18.36
CA LEU A 294 -2.74 -3.70 17.40
C LEU A 294 -4.18 -3.58 17.89
N LEU A 295 -4.78 -4.70 18.30
CA LEU A 295 -6.15 -4.71 18.83
C LEU A 295 -6.29 -3.85 20.09
N ALA A 296 -5.31 -3.88 20.98
CA ALA A 296 -5.30 -3.06 22.20
C ALA A 296 -5.20 -1.56 21.88
N LEU A 297 -4.36 -1.17 20.89
CA LEU A 297 -4.26 0.23 20.45
C LEU A 297 -5.57 0.72 19.84
N ALA A 298 -6.22 -0.08 18.99
CA ALA A 298 -7.52 0.28 18.41
C ALA A 298 -8.60 0.41 19.48
N ALA A 299 -8.63 -0.47 20.48
CA ALA A 299 -9.57 -0.36 21.59
C ALA A 299 -9.35 0.92 22.42
N ALA A 300 -8.10 1.30 22.67
CA ALA A 300 -7.76 2.53 23.39
C ALA A 300 -8.13 3.79 22.59
N ALA A 301 -7.91 3.79 21.26
CA ALA A 301 -8.25 4.92 20.40
C ALA A 301 -9.77 5.20 20.36
N ARG A 302 -10.61 4.15 20.44
CA ARG A 302 -12.07 4.30 20.47
C ARG A 302 -12.62 4.74 21.83
N ALA A 303 -11.84 4.59 22.88
CA ALA A 303 -12.22 4.99 24.25
C ALA A 303 -11.85 6.44 24.59
N SER A 304 -11.07 7.11 23.74
CA SER A 304 -10.57 8.48 23.91
C SER A 304 -11.46 9.50 23.24
#